data_b11a9f22282cbe547b75f6146c17834d
#
_entry.id   b11a9f22282cbe547b75f6146c17834d
#
_cell.length_a   1.000
_cell.length_b   1.000
_cell.length_c   1.000
_cell.angle_alpha   90.00
_cell.angle_beta   90.00
_cell.angle_gamma   90.00
#
_symmetry.space_group_name_H-M   'P 1'
#
loop_
_entity.id
_entity.type
_entity.pdbx_description
1 polymer ?
#
loop_
_entity_poly.entity_id
_entity_poly.type
_entity_poly.pdbx_seq_one_letter_code
_entity_poly.pdbx_strand_id
1 'polypeptide(L)'
;MKINAPILFIEINKYDFIFAAGSTHENYQFNLVFYKKIPIIGIRNNRFDDLNLILKTIKENIYQIEKKIDCIFKDVILVIDNFNCSLINLSGFKKLNGSQLKKDNVIYIINSLKSKIIETEETKTILHIFNLNYLLDKKKINNLPIGLFGNFYSQELSFLLIDTNDQENLKKVFDKCNLKIKKIISKNFLSGIEVLNDKIELETFLRIDIYEDNINIIFFENSALRLTK
;
A
#
# COMPACT_ATOMS: atom_id res chain seq x y z
N MET A 1 23.76 17.32 13.18
CA MET A 1 22.89 16.50 12.31
C MET A 1 21.91 15.76 13.20
N LYS A 2 20.61 16.05 13.09
CA LYS A 2 19.58 15.24 13.77
C LYS A 2 19.41 13.95 12.97
N ILE A 3 19.90 12.85 13.50
CA ILE A 3 19.59 11.51 12.97
C ILE A 3 18.17 11.19 13.42
N ASN A 4 17.26 11.03 12.48
CA ASN A 4 15.91 10.57 12.80
C ASN A 4 16.00 9.15 13.39
N ALA A 5 15.10 8.85 14.33
CA ALA A 5 15.02 7.50 14.90
C ALA A 5 14.86 6.46 13.77
N PRO A 6 15.53 5.29 13.87
CA PRO A 6 15.43 4.27 12.83
C PRO A 6 14.01 3.77 12.70
N ILE A 7 13.61 3.47 11.45
CA ILE A 7 12.30 2.93 11.09
C ILE A 7 12.46 1.44 10.84
N LEU A 8 11.57 0.64 11.40
CA LEU A 8 11.50 -0.80 11.15
C LEU A 8 10.56 -1.07 9.97
N PHE A 9 11.05 -1.84 9.01
CA PHE A 9 10.29 -2.39 7.90
C PHE A 9 10.28 -3.91 8.01
N ILE A 10 9.13 -4.51 7.76
CA ILE A 10 8.99 -5.96 7.63
C ILE A 10 8.23 -6.25 6.35
N GLU A 11 8.86 -7.00 5.44
CA GLU A 11 8.20 -7.52 4.25
C GLU A 11 7.80 -8.98 4.49
N ILE A 12 6.56 -9.31 4.17
CA ILE A 12 6.04 -10.68 4.16
C ILE A 12 5.74 -11.01 2.70
N ASN A 13 6.59 -11.82 2.09
CA ASN A 13 6.38 -12.26 0.72
C ASN A 13 6.11 -13.78 0.65
N LYS A 14 6.00 -14.32 -0.54
CA LYS A 14 5.66 -15.74 -0.77
C LYS A 14 6.65 -16.71 -0.11
N TYR A 15 7.93 -16.34 -0.03
CA TYR A 15 9.02 -17.25 0.36
C TYR A 15 9.68 -16.87 1.67
N ASP A 16 9.62 -15.58 2.03
CA ASP A 16 10.46 -15.02 3.08
C ASP A 16 9.76 -13.97 3.93
N PHE A 17 10.24 -13.86 5.17
CA PHE A 17 10.18 -12.62 5.95
C PHE A 17 11.48 -11.84 5.72
N ILE A 18 11.36 -10.56 5.36
CA ILE A 18 12.49 -9.65 5.22
C ILE A 18 12.37 -8.58 6.28
N PHE A 19 13.39 -8.45 7.11
CA PHE A 19 13.49 -7.43 8.14
C PHE A 19 14.52 -6.41 7.70
N ALA A 20 14.15 -5.14 7.72
CA ALA A 20 15.07 -4.03 7.44
C ALA A 20 14.85 -2.91 8.45
N ALA A 21 15.92 -2.28 8.88
CA ALA A 21 15.84 -1.09 9.72
C ALA A 21 16.86 -0.06 9.24
N GLY A 22 16.47 1.21 9.27
CA GLY A 22 17.30 2.31 8.85
C GLY A 22 16.70 3.66 9.18
N SER A 23 17.46 4.72 8.92
CA SER A 23 17.06 6.10 9.18
C SER A 23 17.14 6.94 7.92
N THR A 24 16.32 7.97 7.84
CA THR A 24 16.42 8.99 6.79
C THR A 24 17.28 10.16 7.28
N HIS A 25 18.19 10.62 6.44
CA HIS A 25 18.92 11.88 6.64
C HIS A 25 18.13 13.07 6.04
N GLU A 26 18.56 14.28 6.36
CA GLU A 26 17.96 15.53 5.87
C GLU A 26 17.89 15.62 4.32
N ASN A 27 18.76 14.88 3.62
CA ASN A 27 18.79 14.80 2.15
C ASN A 27 17.85 13.74 1.56
N TYR A 28 16.89 13.23 2.33
CA TYR A 28 15.99 12.13 1.95
C TYR A 28 16.71 10.81 1.58
N GLN A 29 18.03 10.70 1.85
CA GLN A 29 18.75 9.45 1.68
C GLN A 29 18.42 8.50 2.83
N PHE A 30 18.04 7.28 2.50
CA PHE A 30 17.81 6.23 3.48
C PHE A 30 19.12 5.48 3.77
N ASN A 31 19.54 5.47 5.02
CA ASN A 31 20.68 4.70 5.47
C ASN A 31 20.18 3.38 6.08
N LEU A 32 20.43 2.28 5.38
CA LEU A 32 20.09 0.93 5.84
C LEU A 32 21.12 0.50 6.90
N VAL A 33 20.64 0.27 8.13
CA VAL A 33 21.49 -0.13 9.27
C VAL A 33 21.42 -1.64 9.50
N PHE A 34 20.26 -2.25 9.17
CA PHE A 34 20.03 -3.67 9.37
C PHE A 34 19.23 -4.26 8.20
N TYR A 35 19.62 -5.47 7.77
CA TYR A 35 18.90 -6.29 6.82
C TYR A 35 19.02 -7.75 7.20
N LYS A 36 17.92 -8.48 7.19
CA LYS A 36 17.88 -9.93 7.39
C LYS A 36 16.71 -10.54 6.61
N LYS A 37 16.99 -11.63 5.95
CA LYS A 37 16.01 -12.44 5.24
C LYS A 37 15.95 -13.82 5.88
N ILE A 38 14.75 -14.34 6.13
CA ILE A 38 14.53 -15.68 6.67
C ILE A 38 13.37 -16.34 5.91
N PRO A 39 13.39 -17.66 5.75
CA PRO A 39 12.29 -18.38 5.11
C PRO A 39 10.97 -18.14 5.82
N ILE A 40 9.88 -18.07 5.04
CA ILE A 40 8.54 -17.90 5.59
C ILE A 40 8.10 -19.18 6.29
N ILE A 41 7.49 -19.03 7.46
CA ILE A 41 6.90 -20.12 8.24
C ILE A 41 5.57 -19.68 8.80
N GLY A 42 4.61 -20.60 8.93
CA GLY A 42 3.27 -20.33 9.46
C GLY A 42 2.33 -19.65 8.45
N ILE A 43 2.78 -19.44 7.19
CA ILE A 43 1.96 -18.98 6.08
C ILE A 43 2.11 -19.98 4.94
N ARG A 44 0.98 -20.47 4.40
CA ARG A 44 0.95 -21.39 3.24
C ARG A 44 -0.12 -20.93 2.26
N ASN A 45 0.17 -20.99 0.97
CA ASN A 45 -0.77 -20.61 -0.09
C ASN A 45 -1.43 -19.25 0.17
N ASN A 46 -0.62 -18.27 0.59
CA ASN A 46 -1.04 -16.88 0.90
C ASN A 46 -2.09 -16.78 2.03
N ARG A 47 -2.15 -17.77 2.94
CA ARG A 47 -3.03 -17.79 4.10
C ARG A 47 -2.25 -18.08 5.37
N PHE A 48 -2.73 -17.53 6.47
CA PHE A 48 -2.19 -17.85 7.79
C PHE A 48 -2.52 -19.28 8.16
N ASP A 49 -1.48 -20.08 8.46
CA ASP A 49 -1.56 -21.49 8.86
C ASP A 49 -1.30 -21.63 10.37
N ASP A 50 -0.26 -20.96 10.88
CA ASP A 50 0.08 -20.96 12.29
C ASP A 50 0.50 -19.56 12.79
N LEU A 51 -0.44 -18.86 13.42
CA LEU A 51 -0.20 -17.53 13.99
C LEU A 51 0.81 -17.53 15.14
N ASN A 52 0.92 -18.61 15.91
CA ASN A 52 1.85 -18.66 17.03
C ASN A 52 3.28 -18.81 16.53
N LEU A 53 3.48 -19.58 15.48
CA LEU A 53 4.79 -19.75 14.85
C LEU A 53 5.25 -18.44 14.21
N ILE A 54 4.36 -17.74 13.50
CA ILE A 54 4.63 -16.42 12.94
C ILE A 54 4.99 -15.43 14.04
N LEU A 55 4.19 -15.36 15.09
CA LEU A 55 4.41 -14.48 16.24
C LEU A 55 5.78 -14.72 16.87
N LYS A 56 6.11 -15.97 17.16
CA LYS A 56 7.41 -16.35 17.73
C LYS A 56 8.56 -15.88 16.83
N THR A 57 8.46 -16.16 15.54
CA THR A 57 9.49 -15.81 14.56
C THR A 57 9.68 -14.30 14.46
N ILE A 58 8.60 -13.53 14.33
CA ILE A 58 8.67 -12.08 14.24
C ILE A 58 9.26 -11.50 15.54
N LYS A 59 8.78 -11.94 16.70
CA LYS A 59 9.25 -11.45 18.01
C LYS A 59 10.74 -11.70 18.25
N GLU A 60 11.21 -12.91 17.94
CA GLU A 60 12.64 -13.27 18.07
C GLU A 60 13.54 -12.41 17.18
N ASN A 61 13.10 -12.17 15.93
CA ASN A 61 13.89 -11.36 15.01
C ASN A 61 13.86 -9.87 15.37
N ILE A 62 12.73 -9.32 15.80
CA ILE A 62 12.67 -7.95 16.31
C ILE A 62 13.60 -7.76 17.49
N TYR A 63 13.57 -8.67 18.47
CA TYR A 63 14.48 -8.61 19.63
C TYR A 63 15.97 -8.60 19.21
N GLN A 64 16.34 -9.43 18.22
CA GLN A 64 17.72 -9.44 17.69
C GLN A 64 18.10 -8.11 17.02
N ILE A 65 17.16 -7.50 16.30
CA ILE A 65 17.36 -6.21 15.62
C ILE A 65 17.55 -5.12 16.67
N GLU A 66 16.63 -5.03 17.63
CA GLU A 66 16.65 -4.04 18.71
C GLU A 66 17.96 -4.10 19.51
N LYS A 67 18.41 -5.33 19.84
CA LYS A 67 19.69 -5.54 20.52
C LYS A 67 20.89 -5.10 19.66
N LYS A 68 20.84 -5.34 18.34
CA LYS A 68 21.95 -5.02 17.43
C LYS A 68 22.11 -3.53 17.18
N ILE A 69 21.01 -2.78 17.10
CA ILE A 69 21.01 -1.35 16.80
C ILE A 69 20.77 -0.48 18.04
N ASP A 70 20.66 -1.10 19.22
CA ASP A 70 20.39 -0.42 20.50
C ASP A 70 19.20 0.54 20.44
N CYS A 71 18.08 0.06 19.87
CA CYS A 71 16.86 0.85 19.66
C CYS A 71 15.63 -0.03 19.84
N ILE A 72 14.65 0.43 20.62
CA ILE A 72 13.35 -0.24 20.78
C ILE A 72 12.35 0.37 19.80
N PHE A 73 11.74 -0.47 18.96
CA PHE A 73 10.71 -0.05 18.02
C PHE A 73 9.33 -0.04 18.67
N LYS A 74 8.55 1.00 18.34
CA LYS A 74 7.12 1.11 18.69
C LYS A 74 6.22 0.93 17.47
N ASP A 75 6.75 1.25 16.31
CA ASP A 75 6.03 1.25 15.05
C ASP A 75 6.75 0.39 14.00
N VAL A 76 5.96 -0.18 13.08
CA VAL A 76 6.46 -0.92 11.93
C VAL A 76 5.75 -0.47 10.65
N ILE A 77 6.50 -0.41 9.55
CA ILE A 77 5.94 -0.34 8.20
C ILE A 77 5.96 -1.76 7.64
N LEU A 78 4.78 -2.26 7.31
CA LEU A 78 4.60 -3.61 6.81
C LEU A 78 4.45 -3.57 5.29
N VAL A 79 5.25 -4.35 4.58
CA VAL A 79 5.12 -4.59 3.15
C VAL A 79 4.56 -5.99 2.97
N ILE A 80 3.47 -6.10 2.22
CA ILE A 80 2.83 -7.39 1.96
C ILE A 80 2.87 -7.71 0.48
N ASP A 81 3.19 -8.96 0.21
CA ASP A 81 3.14 -9.56 -1.10
C ASP A 81 2.25 -10.81 -1.05
N ASN A 82 1.55 -11.09 -2.14
CA ASN A 82 0.76 -12.31 -2.32
C ASN A 82 -0.34 -12.62 -1.27
N PHE A 83 -0.77 -11.64 -0.49
CA PHE A 83 -2.05 -11.77 0.21
C PHE A 83 -3.20 -11.63 -0.79
N ASN A 84 -4.37 -12.19 -0.46
CA ASN A 84 -5.57 -12.13 -1.32
C ASN A 84 -6.05 -10.68 -1.54
N CYS A 85 -5.23 -9.91 -2.26
CA CYS A 85 -5.55 -8.55 -2.65
C CYS A 85 -6.31 -8.55 -3.98
N SER A 86 -7.29 -7.67 -4.10
CA SER A 86 -8.01 -7.43 -5.34
C SER A 86 -8.09 -5.94 -5.64
N LEU A 87 -8.14 -5.57 -6.92
CA LEU A 87 -8.32 -4.20 -7.36
C LEU A 87 -9.72 -4.02 -7.94
N ILE A 88 -10.39 -2.94 -7.51
CA ILE A 88 -11.69 -2.51 -8.04
C ILE A 88 -11.54 -1.08 -8.54
N ASN A 89 -11.90 -0.85 -9.80
CA ASN A 89 -11.90 0.48 -10.40
C ASN A 89 -13.33 1.02 -10.42
N LEU A 90 -13.54 2.18 -9.82
CA LEU A 90 -14.83 2.84 -9.75
C LEU A 90 -14.73 4.30 -10.16
N SER A 91 -15.81 4.80 -10.76
CA SER A 91 -15.95 6.23 -11.08
C SER A 91 -17.08 6.85 -10.26
N GLY A 92 -16.80 7.99 -9.66
CA GLY A 92 -17.80 8.80 -8.98
C GLY A 92 -17.94 10.18 -9.63
N PHE A 93 -19.08 10.81 -9.45
CA PHE A 93 -19.33 12.13 -10.04
C PHE A 93 -20.12 13.06 -9.13
N LYS A 94 -20.02 14.37 -9.43
CA LYS A 94 -20.80 15.44 -8.80
C LYS A 94 -21.22 16.47 -9.84
N LYS A 95 -22.51 16.82 -9.86
CA LYS A 95 -23.01 17.97 -10.59
C LYS A 95 -22.61 19.25 -9.85
N LEU A 96 -21.99 20.18 -10.55
CA LEU A 96 -21.55 21.46 -10.01
C LEU A 96 -22.48 22.62 -10.45
N ASN A 97 -23.21 22.44 -11.56
CA ASN A 97 -24.17 23.43 -12.11
C ASN A 97 -23.55 24.82 -12.27
N GLY A 98 -22.35 24.89 -12.85
CA GLY A 98 -21.63 26.14 -13.07
C GLY A 98 -20.89 26.69 -11.84
N SER A 99 -20.89 25.96 -10.70
CA SER A 99 -20.12 26.38 -9.51
C SER A 99 -18.69 25.86 -9.52
N GLN A 100 -17.86 26.38 -8.63
CA GLN A 100 -16.48 25.90 -8.43
C GLN A 100 -16.45 24.52 -7.79
N LEU A 101 -15.51 23.66 -8.24
CA LEU A 101 -15.18 22.44 -7.54
C LEU A 101 -14.53 22.74 -6.20
N LYS A 102 -15.12 22.28 -5.11
CA LYS A 102 -14.61 22.40 -3.74
C LYS A 102 -14.03 21.08 -3.24
N LYS A 103 -13.14 21.14 -2.23
CA LYS A 103 -12.61 19.93 -1.55
C LYS A 103 -13.72 19.00 -1.07
N ASP A 104 -14.83 19.56 -0.55
CA ASP A 104 -15.96 18.78 -0.06
C ASP A 104 -16.63 17.95 -1.15
N ASN A 105 -16.65 18.43 -2.41
CA ASN A 105 -17.18 17.66 -3.54
C ASN A 105 -16.32 16.41 -3.81
N VAL A 106 -15.00 16.55 -3.73
CA VAL A 106 -14.04 15.43 -3.90
C VAL A 106 -14.18 14.44 -2.75
N ILE A 107 -14.21 14.90 -1.49
CA ILE A 107 -14.41 14.07 -0.29
C ILE A 107 -15.73 13.33 -0.39
N TYR A 108 -16.79 13.96 -0.83
CA TYR A 108 -18.10 13.35 -1.04
C TYR A 108 -17.99 12.16 -2.02
N ILE A 109 -17.33 12.34 -3.18
CA ILE A 109 -17.15 11.26 -4.16
C ILE A 109 -16.38 10.10 -3.55
N ILE A 110 -15.24 10.38 -2.91
CA ILE A 110 -14.39 9.34 -2.30
C ILE A 110 -15.19 8.57 -1.24
N ASN A 111 -15.92 9.25 -0.36
CA ASN A 111 -16.69 8.60 0.69
C ASN A 111 -17.86 7.78 0.13
N SER A 112 -18.56 8.29 -0.89
CA SER A 112 -19.63 7.57 -1.56
C SER A 112 -19.12 6.26 -2.21
N LEU A 113 -17.94 6.30 -2.86
CA LEU A 113 -17.34 5.11 -3.46
C LEU A 113 -16.83 4.12 -2.41
N LYS A 114 -16.26 4.62 -1.28
CA LYS A 114 -15.89 3.77 -0.14
C LYS A 114 -17.09 3.04 0.44
N SER A 115 -18.20 3.75 0.69
CA SER A 115 -19.43 3.14 1.20
C SER A 115 -19.93 2.06 0.26
N LYS A 116 -19.88 2.30 -1.06
CA LYS A 116 -20.29 1.32 -2.05
C LYS A 116 -19.44 0.04 -2.01
N ILE A 117 -18.12 0.17 -1.85
CA ILE A 117 -17.22 -0.98 -1.70
C ILE A 117 -17.54 -1.75 -0.42
N ILE A 118 -17.72 -1.06 0.72
CA ILE A 118 -18.04 -1.71 2.00
C ILE A 118 -19.38 -2.49 1.91
N GLU A 119 -20.36 -1.97 1.17
CA GLU A 119 -21.64 -2.64 0.94
C GLU A 119 -21.53 -3.87 0.04
N THR A 120 -20.60 -3.88 -0.94
CA THR A 120 -20.51 -4.94 -1.96
C THR A 120 -19.43 -5.98 -1.67
N GLU A 121 -18.40 -5.62 -0.90
CA GLU A 121 -17.24 -6.45 -0.57
C GLU A 121 -17.18 -6.71 0.94
N GLU A 122 -18.17 -7.43 1.46
CA GLU A 122 -18.36 -7.64 2.93
C GLU A 122 -17.15 -8.27 3.63
N THR A 123 -16.36 -9.09 2.92
CA THR A 123 -15.20 -9.80 3.48
C THR A 123 -13.89 -9.08 3.29
N LYS A 124 -13.90 -7.90 2.65
CA LYS A 124 -12.69 -7.16 2.31
C LYS A 124 -12.67 -5.76 2.90
N THR A 125 -11.48 -5.26 3.12
CA THR A 125 -11.23 -3.89 3.58
C THR A 125 -10.33 -3.15 2.62
N ILE A 126 -10.49 -1.83 2.54
CA ILE A 126 -9.71 -0.96 1.65
C ILE A 126 -8.31 -0.78 2.24
N LEU A 127 -7.29 -1.22 1.50
CA LEU A 127 -5.89 -1.05 1.85
C LEU A 127 -5.32 0.27 1.28
N HIS A 128 -5.57 0.53 -0.03
CA HIS A 128 -5.12 1.74 -0.73
C HIS A 128 -6.19 2.26 -1.67
N ILE A 129 -6.12 3.56 -1.92
CA ILE A 129 -6.93 4.26 -2.92
C ILE A 129 -5.98 5.03 -3.83
N PHE A 130 -6.05 4.75 -5.13
CA PHE A 130 -5.26 5.43 -6.15
C PHE A 130 -6.18 6.29 -7.01
N ASN A 131 -5.73 7.49 -7.35
CA ASN A 131 -6.43 8.31 -8.33
C ASN A 131 -5.94 7.95 -9.73
N LEU A 132 -6.87 7.64 -10.63
CA LEU A 132 -6.57 7.33 -12.02
C LEU A 132 -6.76 8.56 -12.92
N ASN A 133 -7.94 9.19 -12.84
CA ASN A 133 -8.29 10.30 -13.70
C ASN A 133 -9.17 11.33 -12.98
N TYR A 134 -8.95 12.60 -13.32
CA TYR A 134 -9.85 13.70 -13.02
C TYR A 134 -10.50 14.19 -14.32
N LEU A 135 -11.83 14.37 -14.34
CA LEU A 135 -12.54 14.87 -15.48
C LEU A 135 -13.44 16.05 -15.05
N LEU A 136 -13.33 17.18 -15.73
CA LEU A 136 -14.22 18.32 -15.59
C LEU A 136 -14.91 18.58 -16.94
N ASP A 137 -16.22 18.55 -16.94
CA ASP A 137 -17.05 18.63 -18.16
C ASP A 137 -16.61 17.67 -19.26
N LYS A 138 -16.33 16.38 -18.85
CA LYS A 138 -15.85 15.29 -19.69
C LYS A 138 -14.42 15.46 -20.24
N LYS A 139 -13.71 16.53 -19.90
CA LYS A 139 -12.32 16.72 -20.30
C LYS A 139 -11.40 16.20 -19.20
N LYS A 140 -10.41 15.38 -19.58
CA LYS A 140 -9.37 14.91 -18.66
C LYS A 140 -8.47 16.07 -18.24
N ILE A 141 -8.16 16.11 -16.95
CA ILE A 141 -7.31 17.14 -16.33
C ILE A 141 -6.20 16.43 -15.54
N ASN A 142 -4.97 16.89 -15.69
CA ASN A 142 -3.80 16.22 -15.07
C ASN A 142 -3.77 16.39 -13.54
N ASN A 143 -4.22 17.54 -13.04
CA ASN A 143 -4.20 17.81 -11.61
C ASN A 143 -5.62 17.98 -11.07
N LEU A 144 -5.80 17.73 -9.78
CA LEU A 144 -7.09 17.92 -9.11
C LEU A 144 -7.60 19.36 -9.29
N PRO A 145 -8.73 19.59 -10.00
CA PRO A 145 -9.15 20.93 -10.46
C PRO A 145 -9.94 21.71 -9.40
N ILE A 146 -9.47 21.75 -8.15
CA ILE A 146 -10.11 22.54 -7.09
C ILE A 146 -10.07 24.03 -7.46
N GLY A 147 -11.21 24.71 -7.30
CA GLY A 147 -11.37 26.14 -7.62
C GLY A 147 -11.77 26.40 -9.08
N LEU A 148 -11.70 25.43 -9.98
CA LEU A 148 -12.20 25.59 -11.34
C LEU A 148 -13.73 25.52 -11.38
N PHE A 149 -14.33 26.33 -12.23
CA PHE A 149 -15.76 26.31 -12.52
C PHE A 149 -16.07 25.19 -13.52
N GLY A 150 -17.21 24.53 -13.36
CA GLY A 150 -17.69 23.50 -14.30
C GLY A 150 -19.12 23.10 -14.01
N ASN A 151 -19.70 22.32 -14.89
CA ASN A 151 -21.04 21.78 -14.71
C ASN A 151 -21.02 20.38 -14.10
N PHE A 152 -19.96 19.61 -14.39
CA PHE A 152 -19.89 18.21 -14.03
C PHE A 152 -18.44 17.80 -13.74
N TYR A 153 -18.20 17.33 -12.53
CA TYR A 153 -16.93 16.76 -12.15
C TYR A 153 -17.06 15.25 -11.94
N SER A 154 -16.11 14.48 -12.46
CA SER A 154 -15.98 13.05 -12.16
C SER A 154 -14.54 12.66 -11.87
N GLN A 155 -14.38 11.61 -11.08
CA GLN A 155 -13.10 11.07 -10.67
C GLN A 155 -13.12 9.55 -10.77
N GLU A 156 -12.09 9.00 -11.39
CA GLU A 156 -11.86 7.56 -11.45
C GLU A 156 -10.84 7.17 -10.38
N LEU A 157 -11.18 6.18 -9.57
CA LEU A 157 -10.36 5.66 -8.49
C LEU A 157 -10.14 4.17 -8.64
N SER A 158 -8.95 3.73 -8.26
CA SER A 158 -8.62 2.31 -8.07
C SER A 158 -8.50 2.03 -6.59
N PHE A 159 -9.20 1.02 -6.11
CA PHE A 159 -9.20 0.59 -4.72
C PHE A 159 -8.51 -0.77 -4.61
N LEU A 160 -7.41 -0.82 -3.88
CA LEU A 160 -6.77 -2.08 -3.51
C LEU A 160 -7.38 -2.57 -2.21
N LEU A 161 -7.95 -3.77 -2.25
CA LEU A 161 -8.63 -4.42 -1.14
C LEU A 161 -7.80 -5.60 -0.64
N ILE A 162 -7.88 -5.86 0.67
CA ILE A 162 -7.32 -7.05 1.32
C ILE A 162 -8.44 -7.78 2.07
N ASP A 163 -8.33 -9.09 2.23
CA ASP A 163 -9.23 -9.85 3.10
C ASP A 163 -9.18 -9.31 4.54
N THR A 164 -10.35 -9.08 5.13
CA THR A 164 -10.48 -8.50 6.47
C THR A 164 -9.83 -9.38 7.53
N ASN A 165 -9.97 -10.70 7.42
CA ASN A 165 -9.36 -11.64 8.36
C ASN A 165 -7.83 -11.61 8.27
N ASP A 166 -7.27 -11.49 7.05
CA ASP A 166 -5.83 -11.38 6.87
C ASP A 166 -5.30 -10.09 7.53
N GLN A 167 -5.98 -8.97 7.34
CA GLN A 167 -5.61 -7.72 7.98
C GLN A 167 -5.68 -7.81 9.51
N GLU A 168 -6.73 -8.42 10.06
CA GLU A 168 -6.90 -8.59 11.51
C GLU A 168 -5.85 -9.56 12.09
N ASN A 169 -5.50 -10.63 11.36
CA ASN A 169 -4.43 -11.53 11.76
C ASN A 169 -3.07 -10.83 11.80
N LEU A 170 -2.76 -10.00 10.79
CA LEU A 170 -1.56 -9.17 10.80
C LEU A 170 -1.55 -8.25 12.02
N LYS A 171 -2.61 -7.48 12.26
CA LYS A 171 -2.71 -6.60 13.44
C LYS A 171 -2.47 -7.37 14.73
N LYS A 172 -3.14 -8.50 14.92
CA LYS A 172 -3.01 -9.34 16.12
C LYS A 172 -1.58 -9.83 16.37
N VAL A 173 -0.87 -10.22 15.31
CA VAL A 173 0.54 -10.65 15.41
C VAL A 173 1.42 -9.50 15.87
N PHE A 174 1.31 -8.33 15.24
CA PHE A 174 2.18 -7.18 15.56
C PHE A 174 1.83 -6.54 16.91
N ASP A 175 0.56 -6.46 17.28
CA ASP A 175 0.13 -5.99 18.61
C ASP A 175 0.73 -6.86 19.74
N LYS A 176 0.76 -8.20 19.55
CA LYS A 176 1.42 -9.12 20.49
C LYS A 176 2.96 -9.00 20.50
N CYS A 177 3.55 -8.37 19.50
CA CYS A 177 4.97 -7.97 19.48
C CYS A 177 5.20 -6.59 20.10
N ASN A 178 4.17 -5.92 20.65
CA ASN A 178 4.19 -4.53 21.12
C ASN A 178 4.56 -3.53 20.01
N LEU A 179 4.23 -3.84 18.76
CA LEU A 179 4.44 -3.00 17.60
C LEU A 179 3.13 -2.54 17.00
N LYS A 180 2.99 -1.24 16.79
CA LYS A 180 1.87 -0.67 16.04
C LYS A 180 2.18 -0.67 14.55
N ILE A 181 1.34 -1.27 13.74
CA ILE A 181 1.44 -1.15 12.28
C ILE A 181 1.10 0.29 11.89
N LYS A 182 2.10 1.05 11.47
CA LYS A 182 1.94 2.45 11.02
C LYS A 182 1.37 2.53 9.61
N LYS A 183 1.81 1.63 8.74
CA LYS A 183 1.31 1.49 7.35
C LYS A 183 1.44 0.04 6.91
N ILE A 184 0.49 -0.41 6.10
CA ILE A 184 0.61 -1.62 5.29
C ILE A 184 0.71 -1.17 3.83
N ILE A 185 1.70 -1.66 3.11
CA ILE A 185 1.97 -1.26 1.72
C ILE A 185 2.03 -2.53 0.87
N SER A 186 1.35 -2.51 -0.27
CA SER A 186 1.43 -3.60 -1.24
C SER A 186 2.79 -3.60 -1.93
N LYS A 187 3.42 -4.76 -2.06
CA LYS A 187 4.68 -4.95 -2.80
C LYS A 187 4.51 -4.57 -4.27
N ASN A 188 3.39 -4.92 -4.89
CA ASN A 188 3.10 -4.58 -6.28
C ASN A 188 3.06 -3.06 -6.50
N PHE A 189 2.52 -2.30 -5.54
CA PHE A 189 2.56 -0.84 -5.60
C PHE A 189 4.00 -0.32 -5.48
N LEU A 190 4.80 -0.83 -4.52
CA LEU A 190 6.19 -0.42 -4.36
C LEU A 190 7.04 -0.72 -5.60
N SER A 191 6.85 -1.89 -6.19
CA SER A 191 7.54 -2.28 -7.44
C SER A 191 7.23 -1.35 -8.61
N GLY A 192 6.01 -0.82 -8.67
CA GLY A 192 5.64 0.19 -9.65
C GLY A 192 6.27 1.56 -9.37
N ILE A 193 6.30 1.99 -8.11
CA ILE A 193 6.96 3.24 -7.70
C ILE A 193 8.47 3.20 -8.00
N GLU A 194 9.11 2.05 -7.83
CA GLU A 194 10.51 1.85 -8.21
C GLU A 194 10.75 2.19 -9.69
N VAL A 195 9.91 1.64 -10.60
CA VAL A 195 10.00 1.92 -12.05
C VAL A 195 9.77 3.41 -12.34
N LEU A 196 8.81 4.05 -11.67
CA LEU A 196 8.53 5.49 -11.85
C LEU A 196 9.69 6.37 -11.38
N ASN A 197 10.37 6.01 -10.30
CA ASN A 197 11.52 6.76 -9.79
C ASN A 197 12.74 6.65 -10.73
N ASP A 198 12.93 5.49 -11.37
CA ASP A 198 14.04 5.27 -12.31
C ASP A 198 13.80 5.95 -13.65
N LYS A 199 12.53 6.17 -14.04
CA LYS A 199 12.13 6.72 -15.33
C LYS A 199 11.11 7.84 -15.15
N ILE A 200 11.59 9.02 -14.83
CA ILE A 200 10.79 10.20 -14.44
C ILE A 200 9.69 10.59 -15.45
N GLU A 201 9.88 10.28 -16.73
CA GLU A 201 8.90 10.61 -17.79
C GLU A 201 7.84 9.51 -18.01
N LEU A 202 7.95 8.38 -17.30
CA LEU A 202 7.08 7.23 -17.51
C LEU A 202 5.92 7.24 -16.52
N GLU A 203 4.72 7.59 -16.98
CA GLU A 203 3.50 7.60 -16.13
C GLU A 203 2.64 6.35 -16.29
N THR A 204 2.78 5.64 -17.44
CA THR A 204 1.96 4.46 -17.78
C THR A 204 2.85 3.34 -18.29
N PHE A 205 2.75 2.17 -17.67
CA PHE A 205 3.56 1.00 -18.05
C PHE A 205 2.94 -0.31 -17.60
N LEU A 206 3.40 -1.37 -18.22
CA LEU A 206 3.14 -2.76 -17.83
C LEU A 206 4.45 -3.38 -17.36
N ARG A 207 4.45 -3.94 -16.15
CA ARG A 207 5.55 -4.76 -15.62
C ARG A 207 5.09 -6.21 -15.56
N ILE A 208 5.91 -7.11 -16.06
CA ILE A 208 5.68 -8.55 -16.03
C ILE A 208 6.89 -9.19 -15.35
N ASP A 209 6.66 -9.78 -14.18
CA ASP A 209 7.67 -10.53 -13.45
C ASP A 209 7.40 -12.03 -13.64
N ILE A 210 8.35 -12.74 -14.24
CA ILE A 210 8.24 -14.18 -14.55
C ILE A 210 9.03 -14.95 -13.51
N TYR A 211 8.36 -15.82 -12.78
CA TYR A 211 8.92 -16.74 -11.81
C TYR A 211 8.80 -18.19 -12.31
N GLU A 212 9.44 -19.11 -11.65
CA GLU A 212 9.38 -20.54 -12.04
C GLU A 212 7.97 -21.13 -12.01
N ASP A 213 7.13 -20.68 -11.07
CA ASP A 213 5.79 -21.22 -10.78
C ASP A 213 4.64 -20.23 -11.00
N ASN A 214 4.92 -18.97 -11.32
CA ASN A 214 3.89 -17.97 -11.55
C ASN A 214 4.39 -16.79 -12.38
N ILE A 215 3.44 -16.00 -12.85
CA ILE A 215 3.67 -14.71 -13.53
C ILE A 215 2.92 -13.64 -12.74
N ASN A 216 3.60 -12.56 -12.38
CA ASN A 216 2.98 -11.39 -11.78
C ASN A 216 2.89 -10.27 -12.81
N ILE A 217 1.70 -9.73 -13.01
CA ILE A 217 1.44 -8.65 -13.96
C ILE A 217 0.97 -7.43 -13.18
N ILE A 218 1.65 -6.31 -13.37
CA ILE A 218 1.34 -5.04 -12.72
C ILE A 218 1.17 -3.99 -13.80
N PHE A 219 0.00 -3.35 -13.85
CA PHE A 219 -0.27 -2.24 -14.76
C PHE A 219 -0.46 -0.94 -13.99
N PHE A 220 0.37 0.04 -14.33
CA PHE A 220 0.26 1.42 -13.86
C PHE A 220 -0.29 2.30 -14.97
N GLU A 221 -1.23 3.17 -14.62
CA GLU A 221 -1.77 4.21 -15.48
C GLU A 221 -1.79 5.53 -14.70
N ASN A 222 -1.24 6.59 -15.28
CA ASN A 222 -1.10 7.89 -14.65
C ASN A 222 -0.44 7.80 -13.25
N SER A 223 0.65 7.07 -13.15
CA SER A 223 1.40 6.84 -11.90
C SER A 223 0.60 6.15 -10.78
N ALA A 224 -0.50 5.50 -11.10
CA ALA A 224 -1.36 4.78 -10.15
C ALA A 224 -1.52 3.31 -10.52
N LEU A 225 -1.58 2.43 -9.52
CA LEU A 225 -1.82 1.00 -9.72
C LEU A 225 -3.25 0.77 -10.20
N ARG A 226 -3.41 0.23 -11.41
CA ARG A 226 -4.69 -0.02 -12.03
C ARG A 226 -5.07 -1.50 -12.13
N LEU A 227 -4.07 -2.38 -12.25
CA LEU A 227 -4.27 -3.83 -12.31
C LEU A 227 -3.09 -4.54 -11.68
N THR A 228 -3.37 -5.61 -10.95
CA THR A 228 -2.41 -6.63 -10.51
C THR A 228 -3.03 -8.01 -10.71
N LYS A 229 -2.26 -8.96 -11.20
CA LYS A 229 -2.71 -10.33 -11.45
C LYS A 229 -1.58 -11.32 -11.23
#